data_2b2048191209e18adb7eb38cacbe1e1a
#
_entry.id   2b2048191209e18adb7eb38cacbe1e1a
#
_cell.length_a   1.000
_cell.length_b   1.000
_cell.length_c   1.000
_cell.angle_alpha   90.00
_cell.angle_beta   90.00
_cell.angle_gamma   90.00
#
_symmetry.space_group_name_H-M   'P 1'
#
loop_
_entity.id
_entity.type
_entity.pdbx_description
1 polymer ?
#
loop_
_entity_poly.entity_id
_entity_poly.type
_entity_poly.pdbx_seq_one_letter_code
_entity_poly.pdbx_strand_id
1 'polypeptide(L)'
;MDETLKQKCDRLRAELLTIENEVRGVKGMVGNQKTHDPGEVIAQSMLAVRHIEDARMRLGKVLQHWRDGVSCFDQPTVQAAIDAIPPSKA
;
A
#
# COMPACT_ATOMS: atom_id res chain seq x y z
N MET A 1 -23.02 -10.65 3.88
CA MET A 1 -22.93 -9.19 3.93
C MET A 1 -21.72 -8.71 3.18
N ASP A 2 -21.90 -7.72 2.36
CA ASP A 2 -20.80 -7.25 1.50
C ASP A 2 -19.78 -6.46 2.30
N GLU A 3 -18.55 -6.62 1.89
CA GLU A 3 -17.42 -5.89 2.47
C GLU A 3 -17.50 -4.42 2.06
N THR A 4 -17.33 -3.52 3.01
CA THR A 4 -17.27 -2.10 2.69
C THR A 4 -15.93 -1.78 2.03
N LEU A 5 -15.84 -0.62 1.40
CA LEU A 5 -14.57 -0.18 0.80
C LEU A 5 -13.47 -0.12 1.86
N LYS A 6 -13.79 0.42 3.04
CA LYS A 6 -12.81 0.49 4.11
C LYS A 6 -12.35 -0.89 4.55
N GLN A 7 -13.30 -1.81 4.74
CA GLN A 7 -12.96 -3.17 5.15
C GLN A 7 -12.09 -3.86 4.11
N LYS A 8 -12.43 -3.67 2.84
CA LYS A 8 -11.67 -4.27 1.75
C LYS A 8 -10.25 -3.71 1.71
N CYS A 9 -10.09 -2.40 1.81
CA CYS A 9 -8.76 -1.79 1.79
C CYS A 9 -7.94 -2.21 3.00
N ASP A 10 -8.54 -2.26 4.18
CA ASP A 10 -7.84 -2.71 5.38
C ASP A 10 -7.38 -4.15 5.23
N ARG A 11 -8.24 -5.00 4.69
CA ARG A 11 -7.90 -6.41 4.47
C ARG A 11 -6.77 -6.54 3.45
N LEU A 12 -6.86 -5.82 2.34
CA LEU A 12 -5.84 -5.89 1.30
C LEU A 12 -4.49 -5.37 1.80
N ARG A 13 -4.51 -4.31 2.60
CA ARG A 13 -3.27 -3.80 3.17
C ARG A 13 -2.63 -4.82 4.12
N ALA A 14 -3.45 -5.51 4.91
CA ALA A 14 -2.94 -6.55 5.80
C ALA A 14 -2.37 -7.72 5.01
N GLU A 15 -3.06 -8.13 3.94
CA GLU A 15 -2.57 -9.20 3.08
C GLU A 15 -1.27 -8.82 2.41
N LEU A 16 -1.16 -7.58 1.93
CA LEU A 16 0.07 -7.10 1.31
C LEU A 16 1.22 -7.05 2.31
N LEU A 17 0.94 -6.72 3.57
CA LEU A 17 1.98 -6.74 4.59
C LEU A 17 2.50 -8.15 4.80
N THR A 18 1.62 -9.12 4.83
CA THR A 18 2.02 -10.53 4.96
C THR A 18 2.88 -10.93 3.77
N ILE A 19 2.46 -10.59 2.56
CA ILE A 19 3.22 -10.90 1.34
C ILE A 19 4.57 -10.20 1.37
N GLU A 20 4.60 -8.96 1.77
CA GLU A 20 5.84 -8.19 1.88
C GLU A 20 6.84 -8.90 2.79
N ASN A 21 6.38 -9.35 3.95
CA ASN A 21 7.25 -10.04 4.89
C ASN A 21 7.76 -11.36 4.31
N GLU A 22 6.93 -12.07 3.55
CA GLU A 22 7.36 -13.29 2.90
C GLU A 22 8.38 -13.01 1.80
N VAL A 23 8.19 -11.95 1.03
CA VAL A 23 9.14 -11.56 -0.01
C VAL A 23 10.49 -11.17 0.60
N ARG A 24 10.46 -10.50 1.76
CA ARG A 24 11.71 -10.19 2.47
C ARG A 24 12.47 -11.46 2.83
N GLY A 25 11.77 -12.56 3.07
CA GLY A 25 12.37 -13.84 3.37
C GLY A 25 13.11 -14.47 2.20
N VAL A 26 12.81 -14.05 0.96
CA VAL A 26 13.49 -14.58 -0.23
C VAL A 26 14.99 -14.33 -0.15
N LYS A 27 15.38 -13.17 0.36
CA LYS A 27 16.78 -12.82 0.52
C LYS A 27 17.52 -13.86 1.36
N GLY A 28 16.88 -14.36 2.42
CA GLY A 28 17.50 -15.38 3.28
C GLY A 28 17.60 -16.74 2.64
N MET A 29 16.81 -17.01 1.61
CA MET A 29 16.83 -18.31 0.95
C MET A 29 17.99 -18.46 -0.02
N VAL A 30 18.59 -17.34 -0.45
CA VAL A 30 19.66 -17.35 -1.44
C VAL A 30 20.85 -18.22 -0.99
N GLY A 31 21.17 -18.21 0.30
CA GLY A 31 22.27 -19.00 0.83
C GLY A 31 21.97 -20.49 0.91
N ASN A 32 20.69 -20.88 0.87
CA ASN A 32 20.26 -22.26 1.05
C ASN A 32 19.82 -22.94 -0.24
N GLN A 33 19.62 -22.17 -1.28
CA GLN A 33 19.10 -22.66 -2.55
C GLN A 33 20.08 -22.32 -3.65
N LYS A 34 20.21 -23.22 -4.62
CA LYS A 34 21.01 -22.90 -5.79
C LYS A 34 20.28 -21.85 -6.61
N THR A 35 20.95 -20.77 -6.86
CA THR A 35 20.41 -19.73 -7.71
C THR A 35 21.42 -19.38 -8.80
N HIS A 36 20.91 -19.04 -9.98
CA HIS A 36 21.77 -18.69 -11.11
C HIS A 36 22.52 -17.40 -10.84
N ASP A 37 21.83 -16.42 -10.27
CA ASP A 37 22.42 -15.11 -10.01
C ASP A 37 21.90 -14.60 -8.66
N PRO A 38 22.61 -14.92 -7.57
CA PRO A 38 22.16 -14.53 -6.23
C PRO A 38 21.99 -13.02 -6.05
N GLY A 39 22.91 -12.24 -6.64
CA GLY A 39 22.81 -10.79 -6.54
C GLY A 39 21.56 -10.25 -7.20
N GLU A 40 21.22 -10.79 -8.35
CA GLU A 40 20.02 -10.37 -9.05
C GLU A 40 18.76 -10.81 -8.33
N VAL A 41 18.76 -12.01 -7.75
CA VAL A 41 17.62 -12.49 -6.95
C VAL A 41 17.36 -11.53 -5.79
N ILE A 42 18.42 -11.13 -5.09
CA ILE A 42 18.28 -10.20 -3.98
C ILE A 42 17.77 -8.84 -4.48
N ALA A 43 18.37 -8.33 -5.56
CA ALA A 43 17.98 -7.03 -6.09
C ALA A 43 16.51 -7.00 -6.51
N GLN A 44 16.07 -8.03 -7.22
CA GLN A 44 14.69 -8.09 -7.67
C GLN A 44 13.72 -8.28 -6.52
N SER A 45 14.09 -9.06 -5.51
CA SER A 45 13.23 -9.23 -4.35
C SER A 45 13.08 -7.94 -3.55
N MET A 46 14.14 -7.14 -3.47
CA MET A 46 14.06 -5.84 -2.80
C MET A 46 13.19 -4.87 -3.57
N LEU A 47 13.24 -4.91 -4.89
CA LEU A 47 12.35 -4.09 -5.72
C LEU A 47 10.90 -4.53 -5.52
N ALA A 48 10.65 -5.84 -5.44
CA ALA A 48 9.31 -6.34 -5.18
C ALA A 48 8.78 -5.81 -3.85
N VAL A 49 9.61 -5.82 -2.81
CA VAL A 49 9.22 -5.27 -1.52
C VAL A 49 8.82 -3.81 -1.65
N ARG A 50 9.61 -3.02 -2.36
CA ARG A 50 9.30 -1.60 -2.56
C ARG A 50 7.98 -1.38 -3.28
N HIS A 51 7.71 -2.19 -4.30
CA HIS A 51 6.45 -2.07 -5.02
C HIS A 51 5.26 -2.46 -4.15
N ILE A 52 5.44 -3.46 -3.29
CA ILE A 52 4.39 -3.86 -2.35
C ILE A 52 4.14 -2.76 -1.32
N GLU A 53 5.21 -2.16 -0.81
CA GLU A 53 5.08 -1.03 0.11
C GLU A 53 4.33 0.14 -0.55
N ASP A 54 4.65 0.41 -1.82
CA ASP A 54 3.97 1.45 -2.56
C ASP A 54 2.49 1.13 -2.74
N ALA A 55 2.17 -0.13 -3.05
CA ALA A 55 0.78 -0.55 -3.18
C ALA A 55 0.02 -0.37 -1.87
N ARG A 56 0.63 -0.72 -0.74
CA ARG A 56 0.01 -0.53 0.57
C ARG A 56 -0.24 0.95 0.84
N MET A 57 0.72 1.78 0.50
CA MET A 57 0.57 3.22 0.67
C MET A 57 -0.56 3.76 -0.20
N ARG A 58 -0.65 3.28 -1.45
CA ARG A 58 -1.72 3.71 -2.36
C ARG A 58 -3.09 3.33 -1.84
N LEU A 59 -3.22 2.15 -1.25
CA LEU A 59 -4.49 1.76 -0.64
C LEU A 59 -4.83 2.64 0.55
N GLY A 60 -3.81 3.08 1.29
CA GLY A 60 -4.02 4.08 2.34
C GLY A 60 -4.54 5.39 1.78
N LYS A 61 -4.03 5.80 0.61
CA LYS A 61 -4.52 7.01 -0.05
C LYS A 61 -5.97 6.86 -0.50
N VAL A 62 -6.35 5.67 -0.96
CA VAL A 62 -7.75 5.41 -1.29
C VAL A 62 -8.64 5.69 -0.08
N LEU A 63 -8.23 5.19 1.09
CA LEU A 63 -9.00 5.42 2.31
C LEU A 63 -9.04 6.90 2.68
N GLN A 64 -7.93 7.62 2.49
CA GLN A 64 -7.88 9.03 2.80
C GLN A 64 -8.91 9.83 2.01
N HIS A 65 -9.11 9.46 0.76
CA HIS A 65 -9.96 10.22 -0.15
C HIS A 65 -11.38 9.67 -0.26
N TRP A 66 -11.64 8.54 0.36
CA TRP A 66 -12.96 7.92 0.27
C TRP A 66 -13.99 8.60 1.18
N ARG A 67 -13.59 8.98 2.36
CA ARG A 67 -14.52 9.52 3.36
C ARG A 67 -14.87 10.97 3.04
N ASP A 68 -15.69 11.12 2.00
CA ASP A 68 -16.13 12.44 1.55
C ASP A 68 -14.96 13.35 1.16
N GLY A 69 -13.90 12.73 0.67
CA GLY A 69 -12.73 13.49 0.28
C GLY A 69 -11.84 13.92 1.44
N VAL A 70 -12.18 13.48 2.65
CA VAL A 70 -11.41 13.87 3.84
C VAL A 70 -10.44 12.76 4.19
N SER A 71 -9.17 13.11 4.33
CA SER A 71 -8.16 12.18 4.76
C SER A 71 -8.35 11.82 6.22
N CYS A 72 -8.18 10.54 6.55
CA CYS A 72 -8.23 10.11 7.93
C CYS A 72 -7.02 10.58 8.73
N PHE A 73 -5.99 11.07 8.04
CA PHE A 73 -4.78 11.58 8.68
C PHE A 73 -4.76 13.10 8.75
N ASP A 74 -5.65 13.75 8.03
CA ASP A 74 -5.67 15.19 7.95
C ASP A 74 -6.73 15.78 8.86
N GLN A 75 -6.59 17.03 9.09
CA GLN A 75 -7.39 17.73 10.04
C GLN A 75 -8.37 18.69 9.34
N PRO A 76 -9.20 19.38 10.11
CA PRO A 76 -10.20 20.29 9.55
C PRO A 76 -9.69 21.29 8.52
N THR A 77 -8.41 21.67 8.60
CA THR A 77 -7.84 22.60 7.60
C THR A 77 -7.88 22.01 6.20
N VAL A 78 -7.66 20.70 6.09
CA VAL A 78 -7.73 20.05 4.79
C VAL A 78 -9.17 20.02 4.31
N GLN A 79 -10.10 19.81 5.21
CA GLN A 79 -11.52 19.85 4.88
C GLN A 79 -11.91 21.24 4.37
N ALA A 80 -11.41 22.29 5.00
CA ALA A 80 -11.68 23.64 4.56
C ALA A 80 -11.14 23.88 3.15
N ALA A 81 -9.96 23.34 2.85
CA ALA A 81 -9.40 23.47 1.52
C ALA A 81 -10.23 22.71 0.48
N ILE A 82 -10.72 21.55 0.84
CA ILE A 82 -11.58 20.77 -0.04
C ILE A 82 -12.90 21.50 -0.29
N ASP A 83 -13.47 22.08 0.75
CA ASP A 83 -14.72 22.83 0.63
C ASP A 83 -14.55 24.07 -0.24
N ALA A 84 -13.34 24.59 -0.32
CA ALA A 84 -13.05 25.75 -1.15
C ALA A 84 -12.94 25.40 -2.63
N ILE A 85 -12.82 24.12 -2.95
CA ILE A 85 -12.77 23.66 -4.34
C ILE A 85 -14.16 23.80 -4.95
N PRO A 86 -14.25 24.42 -6.14
CA PRO A 86 -15.58 24.60 -6.77
C PRO A 86 -16.29 23.27 -6.95
N PRO A 87 -17.60 23.25 -6.70
CA PRO A 87 -18.37 22.02 -6.86
C PRO A 87 -18.27 21.37 -8.23
N SER A 88 -17.98 22.15 -9.24
CA SER A 88 -17.82 21.63 -10.60
C SER A 88 -16.67 20.64 -10.69
N LYS A 89 -15.83 20.60 -9.69
CA LYS A 89 -14.74 19.63 -9.63
C LYS A 89 -15.20 18.26 -9.21
N ALA A 90 -16.35 18.19 -8.65
CA ALA A 90 -16.88 16.90 -8.20
C ALA A 90 -17.27 16.02 -9.38
#